data_cc845b510f7d42db6416fa081a37e84f
#
_entry.id   cc845b510f7d42db6416fa081a37e84f
#
_cell.length_a   1.000
_cell.length_b   1.000
_cell.length_c   1.000
_cell.angle_alpha   90.00
_cell.angle_beta   90.00
_cell.angle_gamma   90.00
#
_symmetry.space_group_name_H-M   'P 1'
#
loop_
_entity.id
_entity.type
_entity.pdbx_description
1 polymer ?
#
loop_
_entity_poly.entity_id
_entity_poly.type
_entity_poly.pdbx_seq_one_letter_code
_entity_poly.pdbx_strand_id
1 'polypeptide(L)'
;MKELVFLKFGGSLITDKTQPYTPLLDRMDDIALQIATTLQTQPNLRLVIGHGAGSFGHVAASEYKTRAGYPRPSPLMHRERDETEENYWKGFAEVWYQASSLNRYVMKALHKANVRAISLPPSSSVIATEGKVSVWETTPIRMGLSARIVPVIFGDVVFDEIRGGTILSTEDLFMHLARALSPERILLAGLEAAVWEDFPARTKKIEKITPRTFDEFSRGIGKSEGADVTGGMKSKVAQMLELVQYNHELSVQIFSGTEPGNIVHTLTGETLGTVITMS
;
A
#
# COMPACT_ATOMS: atom_id res chain seq x y z
N MET A 1 -10.90 -5.27 -23.78
CA MET A 1 -10.58 -6.09 -22.58
C MET A 1 -10.93 -5.29 -21.33
N LYS A 2 -11.24 -5.95 -20.22
CA LYS A 2 -11.51 -5.27 -18.95
C LYS A 2 -10.18 -5.07 -18.24
N GLU A 3 -9.62 -3.87 -18.28
CA GLU A 3 -8.36 -3.55 -17.63
C GLU A 3 -8.48 -3.64 -16.11
N LEU A 4 -7.52 -4.28 -15.42
CA LEU A 4 -7.40 -4.30 -13.97
C LEU A 4 -6.24 -3.43 -13.52
N VAL A 5 -6.54 -2.43 -12.72
CA VAL A 5 -5.57 -1.48 -12.16
C VAL A 5 -5.56 -1.58 -10.65
N PHE A 6 -4.38 -1.60 -10.05
CA PHE A 6 -4.21 -1.40 -8.62
C PHE A 6 -3.78 0.05 -8.38
N LEU A 7 -4.49 0.77 -7.53
CA LEU A 7 -4.17 2.14 -7.17
C LEU A 7 -3.89 2.23 -5.67
N LYS A 8 -2.70 2.68 -5.31
CA LYS A 8 -2.31 2.88 -3.92
C LYS A 8 -2.19 4.37 -3.57
N PHE A 9 -2.77 4.75 -2.45
CA PHE A 9 -2.49 6.03 -1.78
C PHE A 9 -1.42 5.85 -0.72
N GLY A 10 -0.30 6.55 -0.84
CA GLY A 10 0.70 6.62 0.22
C GLY A 10 0.07 7.16 1.51
N GLY A 11 0.45 6.62 2.66
CA GLY A 11 -0.08 7.10 3.95
C GLY A 11 0.13 8.60 4.15
N SER A 12 1.28 9.14 3.76
CA SER A 12 1.58 10.57 3.81
C SER A 12 0.77 11.42 2.81
N LEU A 13 0.16 10.83 1.79
CA LEU A 13 -0.73 11.53 0.88
C LEU A 13 -2.09 11.84 1.53
N ILE A 14 -2.52 10.98 2.45
CA ILE A 14 -3.86 11.02 3.06
C ILE A 14 -3.84 11.33 4.56
N THR A 15 -2.67 11.51 5.17
CA THR A 15 -2.52 11.89 6.58
C THR A 15 -1.44 12.95 6.76
N ASP A 16 -1.60 13.80 7.76
CA ASP A 16 -0.53 14.69 8.22
C ASP A 16 0.50 13.90 9.03
N LYS A 17 1.75 13.84 8.57
CA LYS A 17 2.83 13.14 9.28
C LYS A 17 3.36 13.90 10.49
N THR A 18 3.08 15.19 10.60
CA THR A 18 3.52 16.03 11.72
C THR A 18 2.60 15.90 12.91
N GLN A 19 1.39 15.39 12.71
CA GLN A 19 0.36 15.23 13.74
C GLN A 19 -0.09 13.77 13.83
N PRO A 20 -0.04 13.14 15.00
CA PRO A 20 -0.60 11.80 15.20
C PRO A 20 -2.09 11.74 14.82
N TYR A 21 -2.48 10.65 14.18
CA TYR A 21 -3.89 10.32 13.91
C TYR A 21 -4.69 11.42 13.17
N THR A 22 -4.02 12.18 12.30
CA THR A 22 -4.64 13.32 11.62
C THR A 22 -4.88 13.03 10.14
N PRO A 23 -6.14 12.80 9.72
CA PRO A 23 -6.49 12.53 8.33
C PRO A 23 -6.57 13.84 7.52
N LEU A 24 -6.13 13.83 6.27
CA LEU A 24 -6.29 14.92 5.31
C LEU A 24 -7.61 14.74 4.54
N LEU A 25 -8.73 15.13 5.15
CA LEU A 25 -10.09 14.86 4.65
C LEU A 25 -10.33 15.44 3.26
N ASP A 26 -9.95 16.70 3.01
CA ASP A 26 -10.14 17.36 1.73
C ASP A 26 -9.36 16.64 0.61
N ARG A 27 -8.17 16.15 0.92
CA ARG A 27 -7.37 15.35 0.00
C ARG A 27 -8.03 14.02 -0.33
N MET A 28 -8.58 13.35 0.67
CA MET A 28 -9.31 12.08 0.46
C MET A 28 -10.56 12.29 -0.38
N ASP A 29 -11.30 13.37 -0.13
CA ASP A 29 -12.50 13.73 -0.89
C ASP A 29 -12.16 14.04 -2.35
N ASP A 30 -11.09 14.79 -2.61
CA ASP A 30 -10.61 15.10 -3.97
C ASP A 30 -10.20 13.81 -4.72
N ILE A 31 -9.38 12.96 -4.10
CA ILE A 31 -8.98 11.67 -4.68
C ILE A 31 -10.20 10.80 -4.99
N ALA A 32 -11.15 10.72 -4.07
CA ALA A 32 -12.37 9.93 -4.26
C ALA A 32 -13.23 10.45 -5.41
N LEU A 33 -13.32 11.78 -5.58
CA LEU A 33 -14.02 12.42 -6.70
C LEU A 33 -13.34 12.10 -8.04
N GLN A 34 -12.01 12.17 -8.11
CA GLN A 34 -11.24 11.82 -9.29
C GLN A 34 -11.46 10.35 -9.70
N ILE A 35 -11.49 9.42 -8.72
CA ILE A 35 -11.81 8.00 -8.96
C ILE A 35 -13.23 7.84 -9.49
N ALA A 36 -14.22 8.50 -8.86
CA ALA A 36 -15.61 8.44 -9.29
C ALA A 36 -15.78 8.91 -10.74
N THR A 37 -15.16 10.04 -11.09
CA THR A 37 -15.15 10.58 -12.46
C THR A 37 -14.56 9.59 -13.46
N THR A 38 -13.44 8.96 -13.12
CA THR A 38 -12.81 7.96 -14.00
C THR A 38 -13.69 6.72 -14.18
N LEU A 39 -14.26 6.18 -13.10
CA LEU A 39 -15.14 5.00 -13.18
C LEU A 39 -16.44 5.26 -13.95
N GLN A 40 -16.92 6.51 -14.00
CA GLN A 40 -18.07 6.91 -14.83
C GLN A 40 -17.70 6.96 -16.32
N THR A 41 -16.53 7.47 -16.65
CA THR A 41 -16.07 7.62 -18.04
C THR A 41 -15.46 6.34 -18.60
N GLN A 42 -14.96 5.45 -17.73
CA GLN A 42 -14.34 4.17 -18.10
C GLN A 42 -15.05 2.98 -17.44
N PRO A 43 -16.24 2.58 -17.92
CA PRO A 43 -17.06 1.55 -17.29
C PRO A 43 -16.44 0.14 -17.33
N ASN A 44 -15.41 -0.07 -18.13
CA ASN A 44 -14.68 -1.34 -18.21
C ASN A 44 -13.47 -1.44 -17.28
N LEU A 45 -13.06 -0.33 -16.66
CA LEU A 45 -11.99 -0.31 -15.66
C LEU A 45 -12.40 -1.10 -14.42
N ARG A 46 -11.54 -2.03 -14.00
CA ARG A 46 -11.64 -2.71 -12.70
C ARG A 46 -10.53 -2.17 -11.81
N LEU A 47 -10.88 -1.81 -10.61
CA LEU A 47 -9.97 -1.13 -9.70
C LEU A 47 -9.88 -1.87 -8.37
N VAL A 48 -8.66 -2.11 -7.88
CA VAL A 48 -8.36 -2.42 -6.47
C VAL A 48 -7.68 -1.20 -5.88
N ILE A 49 -8.19 -0.71 -4.77
CA ILE A 49 -7.58 0.39 -4.04
C ILE A 49 -6.79 -0.16 -2.86
N GLY A 50 -5.60 0.40 -2.66
CA GLY A 50 -4.80 0.20 -1.46
C GLY A 50 -4.44 1.52 -0.79
N HIS A 51 -4.29 1.56 0.53
CA HIS A 51 -3.72 2.73 1.20
C HIS A 51 -2.77 2.36 2.33
N GLY A 52 -1.78 3.22 2.56
CA GLY A 52 -0.89 3.10 3.71
C GLY A 52 -1.54 3.62 5.00
N ALA A 53 -0.99 3.25 6.14
CA ALA A 53 -1.52 3.64 7.45
C ALA A 53 -1.13 5.08 7.89
N GLY A 54 -0.15 5.71 7.23
CA GLY A 54 0.27 7.09 7.51
C GLY A 54 0.56 7.35 8.98
N SER A 55 0.16 8.52 9.50
CA SER A 55 0.35 8.88 10.91
C SER A 55 -0.48 8.01 11.88
N PHE A 56 -1.48 7.28 11.39
CA PHE A 56 -2.26 6.37 12.23
C PHE A 56 -1.52 5.09 12.58
N GLY A 57 -0.80 4.49 11.64
CA GLY A 57 -0.08 3.24 11.90
C GLY A 57 1.34 3.44 12.42
N HIS A 58 2.05 4.49 11.96
CA HIS A 58 3.47 4.64 12.29
C HIS A 58 3.74 4.89 13.77
N VAL A 59 2.89 5.65 14.44
CA VAL A 59 3.06 5.99 15.88
C VAL A 59 3.00 4.71 16.71
N ALA A 60 1.89 3.99 16.64
CA ALA A 60 1.71 2.74 17.39
C ALA A 60 2.72 1.65 16.96
N ALA A 61 2.96 1.48 15.66
CA ALA A 61 3.89 0.47 15.16
C ALA A 61 5.34 0.71 15.63
N SER A 62 5.76 1.97 15.74
CA SER A 62 7.09 2.34 16.25
C SER A 62 7.21 2.12 17.76
N GLU A 63 6.20 2.55 18.53
CA GLU A 63 6.14 2.42 19.98
C GLU A 63 6.24 0.95 20.42
N TYR A 64 5.44 0.09 19.80
CA TYR A 64 5.32 -1.31 20.20
C TYR A 64 6.17 -2.28 19.36
N LYS A 65 6.95 -1.78 18.39
CA LYS A 65 7.78 -2.59 17.47
C LYS A 65 7.00 -3.71 16.77
N THR A 66 5.73 -3.48 16.50
CA THR A 66 4.77 -4.51 16.06
C THR A 66 5.20 -5.25 14.78
N ARG A 67 5.91 -4.57 13.86
CA ARG A 67 6.40 -5.18 12.61
C ARG A 67 7.45 -6.28 12.85
N ALA A 68 8.22 -6.18 13.94
CA ALA A 68 9.25 -7.16 14.25
C ALA A 68 8.66 -8.53 14.63
N GLY A 69 7.44 -8.53 15.15
CA GLY A 69 6.78 -9.72 15.65
C GLY A 69 7.17 -10.07 17.09
N TYR A 70 6.46 -11.03 17.62
CA TYR A 70 6.77 -11.69 18.88
C TYR A 70 6.74 -13.21 18.63
N PRO A 71 7.89 -13.88 18.53
CA PRO A 71 7.96 -15.29 18.17
C PRO A 71 7.12 -16.16 19.11
N ARG A 72 6.30 -17.02 18.55
CA ARG A 72 5.50 -17.95 19.35
C ARG A 72 6.43 -18.84 20.16
N PRO A 73 6.22 -18.95 21.49
CA PRO A 73 6.91 -19.96 22.26
C PRO A 73 6.55 -21.36 21.73
N SER A 74 7.51 -22.29 21.80
CA SER A 74 7.24 -23.69 21.45
C SER A 74 6.02 -24.19 22.22
N PRO A 75 5.09 -24.93 21.59
CA PRO A 75 3.93 -25.54 22.26
C PRO A 75 4.31 -26.43 23.47
N LEU A 76 5.57 -26.86 23.55
CA LEU A 76 6.11 -27.67 24.63
C LEU A 76 6.62 -26.87 25.83
N MET A 77 6.70 -25.53 25.69
CA MET A 77 7.08 -24.63 26.79
C MET A 77 5.81 -24.07 27.45
N HIS A 78 5.45 -24.58 28.61
CA HIS A 78 4.57 -23.90 29.57
C HIS A 78 5.32 -22.65 30.08
N ARG A 79 5.16 -21.54 29.40
CA ARG A 79 5.69 -20.25 29.84
C ARG A 79 4.52 -19.36 30.24
N GLU A 80 4.59 -18.76 31.42
CA GLU A 80 3.72 -17.64 31.74
C GLU A 80 4.03 -16.49 30.78
N ARG A 81 2.98 -15.79 30.31
CA ARG A 81 3.15 -14.61 29.48
C ARG A 81 3.92 -13.57 30.29
N ASP A 82 4.96 -13.03 29.69
CA ASP A 82 5.71 -11.94 30.30
C ASP A 82 5.12 -10.58 29.87
N GLU A 83 5.48 -9.54 30.59
CA GLU A 83 5.04 -8.17 30.36
C GLU A 83 5.37 -7.69 28.91
N THR A 84 6.43 -8.22 28.31
CA THR A 84 6.87 -7.92 26.94
C THR A 84 5.89 -8.49 25.91
N GLU A 85 5.41 -9.73 26.15
CA GLU A 85 4.39 -10.35 25.30
C GLU A 85 3.06 -9.60 25.37
N GLU A 86 2.60 -9.28 26.59
CA GLU A 86 1.36 -8.52 26.77
C GLU A 86 1.43 -7.15 26.10
N ASN A 87 2.54 -6.46 26.26
CA ASN A 87 2.76 -5.15 25.64
C ASN A 87 2.78 -5.26 24.10
N TYR A 88 3.39 -6.30 23.54
CA TYR A 88 3.36 -6.55 22.10
C TYR A 88 1.93 -6.73 21.56
N TRP A 89 1.13 -7.59 22.19
CA TRP A 89 -0.24 -7.85 21.73
C TRP A 89 -1.16 -6.66 21.95
N LYS A 90 -0.93 -5.86 22.98
CA LYS A 90 -1.58 -4.55 23.14
C LYS A 90 -1.26 -3.64 21.95
N GLY A 91 0.01 -3.53 21.59
CA GLY A 91 0.44 -2.76 20.42
C GLY A 91 -0.11 -3.29 19.10
N PHE A 92 -0.19 -4.60 18.94
CA PHE A 92 -0.82 -5.24 17.78
C PHE A 92 -2.28 -4.82 17.62
N ALA A 93 -3.05 -4.86 18.72
CA ALA A 93 -4.44 -4.42 18.73
C ALA A 93 -4.59 -2.90 18.48
N GLU A 94 -3.68 -2.09 19.03
CA GLU A 94 -3.66 -0.63 18.80
C GLU A 94 -3.37 -0.30 17.34
N VAL A 95 -2.38 -0.93 16.71
CA VAL A 95 -2.10 -0.71 15.27
C VAL A 95 -3.31 -1.09 14.42
N TRP A 96 -3.96 -2.22 14.71
CA TRP A 96 -5.19 -2.62 14.03
C TRP A 96 -6.28 -1.54 14.14
N TYR A 97 -6.52 -1.06 15.36
CA TYR A 97 -7.55 -0.05 15.62
C TYR A 97 -7.29 1.24 14.84
N GLN A 98 -6.05 1.71 14.84
CA GLN A 98 -5.66 2.94 14.15
C GLN A 98 -5.71 2.79 12.63
N ALA A 99 -5.19 1.69 12.08
CA ALA A 99 -5.26 1.42 10.64
C ALA A 99 -6.72 1.30 10.14
N SER A 100 -7.56 0.61 10.91
CA SER A 100 -9.00 0.49 10.63
C SER A 100 -9.73 1.83 10.74
N SER A 101 -9.35 2.69 11.69
CA SER A 101 -9.89 4.04 11.83
C SER A 101 -9.59 4.90 10.61
N LEU A 102 -8.34 4.89 10.10
CA LEU A 102 -7.99 5.57 8.86
C LEU A 102 -8.77 5.01 7.66
N ASN A 103 -8.90 3.69 7.57
CA ASN A 103 -9.69 3.07 6.50
C ASN A 103 -11.13 3.56 6.51
N ARG A 104 -11.74 3.79 7.68
CA ARG A 104 -13.11 4.36 7.76
C ARG A 104 -13.20 5.75 7.13
N TYR A 105 -12.18 6.60 7.27
CA TYR A 105 -12.15 7.91 6.59
C TYR A 105 -12.03 7.74 5.06
N VAL A 106 -11.16 6.86 4.58
CA VAL A 106 -11.04 6.56 3.14
C VAL A 106 -12.37 6.02 2.59
N MET A 107 -12.99 5.06 3.26
CA MET A 107 -14.29 4.51 2.86
C MET A 107 -15.39 5.58 2.85
N LYS A 108 -15.41 6.48 3.84
CA LYS A 108 -16.35 7.60 3.89
C LYS A 108 -16.21 8.52 2.68
N ALA A 109 -14.98 8.87 2.29
CA ALA A 109 -14.72 9.71 1.11
C ALA A 109 -15.18 9.02 -0.19
N LEU A 110 -14.85 7.73 -0.38
CA LEU A 110 -15.28 6.95 -1.53
C LEU A 110 -16.80 6.85 -1.64
N HIS A 111 -17.49 6.57 -0.53
CA HIS A 111 -18.96 6.52 -0.51
C HIS A 111 -19.59 7.89 -0.75
N LYS A 112 -19.05 8.98 -0.20
CA LYS A 112 -19.49 10.36 -0.47
C LYS A 112 -19.40 10.70 -1.96
N ALA A 113 -18.37 10.20 -2.66
CA ALA A 113 -18.19 10.34 -4.10
C ALA A 113 -19.02 9.31 -4.93
N ASN A 114 -19.91 8.53 -4.33
CA ASN A 114 -20.69 7.48 -4.97
C ASN A 114 -19.85 6.35 -5.62
N VAL A 115 -18.63 6.11 -5.14
CA VAL A 115 -17.84 4.93 -5.52
C VAL A 115 -18.40 3.71 -4.79
N ARG A 116 -18.79 2.69 -5.54
CA ARG A 116 -19.20 1.40 -4.96
C ARG A 116 -17.98 0.65 -4.46
N ALA A 117 -17.57 0.89 -3.22
CA ALA A 117 -16.39 0.32 -2.62
C ALA A 117 -16.74 -0.56 -1.40
N ILE A 118 -15.90 -1.58 -1.15
CA ILE A 118 -15.97 -2.44 0.04
C ILE A 118 -14.58 -2.59 0.64
N SER A 119 -14.47 -2.43 1.96
CA SER A 119 -13.23 -2.69 2.67
C SER A 119 -13.07 -4.19 2.94
N LEU A 120 -11.89 -4.72 2.63
CA LEU A 120 -11.48 -6.09 2.90
C LEU A 120 -10.21 -6.08 3.76
N PRO A 121 -10.34 -6.00 5.11
CA PRO A 121 -9.22 -5.87 6.03
C PRO A 121 -8.29 -7.10 5.96
N PRO A 122 -6.97 -6.92 5.78
CA PRO A 122 -6.02 -8.04 5.77
C PRO A 122 -5.99 -8.83 7.07
N SER A 123 -6.14 -8.17 8.22
CA SER A 123 -6.15 -8.79 9.55
C SER A 123 -7.18 -9.90 9.71
N SER A 124 -8.24 -9.91 8.91
CA SER A 124 -9.31 -10.92 8.97
C SER A 124 -9.14 -12.10 8.02
N SER A 125 -8.20 -12.02 7.06
CA SER A 125 -8.15 -13.00 5.96
C SER A 125 -6.73 -13.38 5.51
N VAL A 126 -5.71 -12.67 5.97
CA VAL A 126 -4.32 -12.90 5.59
C VAL A 126 -3.57 -13.59 6.73
N ILE A 127 -2.84 -14.64 6.40
CA ILE A 127 -1.81 -15.23 7.27
C ILE A 127 -0.46 -14.95 6.64
N ALA A 128 0.51 -14.59 7.48
CA ALA A 128 1.88 -14.37 7.08
C ALA A 128 2.80 -15.48 7.59
N THR A 129 3.94 -15.65 6.93
CA THR A 129 5.08 -16.45 7.39
C THR A 129 6.33 -15.60 7.19
N GLU A 130 7.07 -15.33 8.26
CA GLU A 130 8.29 -14.49 8.27
C GLU A 130 8.07 -13.10 7.64
N GLY A 131 6.90 -12.50 7.86
CA GLY A 131 6.57 -11.16 7.36
C GLY A 131 6.18 -11.09 5.89
N LYS A 132 5.86 -12.22 5.28
CA LYS A 132 5.34 -12.31 3.90
C LYS A 132 3.99 -12.99 3.91
N VAL A 133 3.10 -12.61 2.98
CA VAL A 133 1.81 -13.29 2.80
C VAL A 133 2.06 -14.76 2.44
N SER A 134 1.56 -15.68 3.25
CA SER A 134 1.58 -17.13 2.99
C SER A 134 0.23 -17.64 2.53
N VAL A 135 -0.85 -17.19 3.16
CA VAL A 135 -2.22 -17.58 2.83
C VAL A 135 -3.10 -16.34 2.72
N TRP A 136 -3.80 -16.22 1.62
CA TRP A 136 -4.85 -15.22 1.42
C TRP A 136 -5.91 -15.71 0.45
N GLU A 137 -7.10 -15.93 0.94
CA GLU A 137 -8.24 -16.27 0.08
C GLU A 137 -8.70 -15.01 -0.69
N THR A 138 -8.44 -14.99 -2.00
CA THR A 138 -8.71 -13.82 -2.85
C THR A 138 -10.07 -13.85 -3.54
N THR A 139 -10.86 -14.90 -3.34
CA THR A 139 -12.21 -15.02 -3.94
C THR A 139 -13.12 -13.83 -3.64
N PRO A 140 -13.19 -13.26 -2.42
CA PRO A 140 -13.99 -12.06 -2.17
C PRO A 140 -13.58 -10.86 -3.03
N ILE A 141 -12.28 -10.68 -3.27
CA ILE A 141 -11.75 -9.62 -4.14
C ILE A 141 -12.20 -9.85 -5.59
N ARG A 142 -12.05 -11.09 -6.11
CA ARG A 142 -12.50 -11.46 -7.47
C ARG A 142 -14.00 -11.27 -7.66
N MET A 143 -14.80 -11.66 -6.67
CA MET A 143 -16.25 -11.48 -6.69
C MET A 143 -16.64 -10.00 -6.69
N GLY A 144 -15.99 -9.19 -5.85
CA GLY A 144 -16.17 -7.73 -5.83
C GLY A 144 -15.89 -7.11 -7.20
N LEU A 145 -14.73 -7.42 -7.80
CA LEU A 145 -14.34 -6.95 -9.12
C LEU A 145 -15.34 -7.39 -10.21
N SER A 146 -15.87 -8.61 -10.12
CA SER A 146 -16.88 -9.12 -11.05
C SER A 146 -18.22 -8.39 -10.92
N ALA A 147 -18.58 -8.00 -9.70
CA ALA A 147 -19.77 -7.22 -9.38
C ALA A 147 -19.61 -5.70 -9.61
N ARG A 148 -18.46 -5.27 -10.15
CA ARG A 148 -18.09 -3.84 -10.30
C ARG A 148 -18.11 -3.08 -8.96
N ILE A 149 -17.71 -3.75 -7.90
CA ILE A 149 -17.39 -3.18 -6.60
C ILE A 149 -15.88 -3.01 -6.54
N VAL A 150 -15.42 -1.91 -5.98
CA VAL A 150 -14.00 -1.61 -5.77
C VAL A 150 -13.55 -2.19 -4.43
N PRO A 151 -12.72 -3.26 -4.41
CA PRO A 151 -12.13 -3.74 -3.18
C PRO A 151 -11.11 -2.72 -2.66
N VAL A 152 -11.16 -2.44 -1.35
CA VAL A 152 -10.22 -1.55 -0.66
C VAL A 152 -9.48 -2.38 0.39
N ILE A 153 -8.16 -2.43 0.27
CA ILE A 153 -7.25 -3.03 1.24
C ILE A 153 -6.31 -1.96 1.82
N PHE A 154 -5.64 -2.26 2.90
CA PHE A 154 -4.73 -1.28 3.52
C PHE A 154 -3.60 -1.98 4.27
N GLY A 155 -2.53 -1.25 4.56
CA GLY A 155 -1.46 -1.75 5.43
C GLY A 155 -2.02 -2.02 6.83
N ASP A 156 -1.90 -3.25 7.30
CA ASP A 156 -2.57 -3.73 8.52
C ASP A 156 -1.69 -4.73 9.27
N VAL A 157 -2.06 -5.02 10.50
CA VAL A 157 -1.52 -6.16 11.24
C VAL A 157 -2.10 -7.46 10.69
N VAL A 158 -1.31 -8.51 10.72
CA VAL A 158 -1.73 -9.87 10.38
C VAL A 158 -1.07 -10.86 11.32
N PHE A 159 -1.72 -12.01 11.55
CA PHE A 159 -1.09 -13.11 12.26
C PHE A 159 0.02 -13.73 11.39
N ASP A 160 1.14 -14.04 12.03
CA ASP A 160 2.32 -14.62 11.38
C ASP A 160 2.71 -15.94 12.07
N GLU A 161 2.88 -16.99 11.29
CA GLU A 161 3.12 -18.35 11.83
C GLU A 161 4.43 -18.46 12.60
N ILE A 162 5.45 -17.67 12.23
CA ILE A 162 6.77 -17.68 12.86
C ILE A 162 6.90 -16.54 13.88
N ARG A 163 6.47 -15.32 13.50
CA ARG A 163 6.61 -14.12 14.32
C ARG A 163 5.43 -13.88 15.27
N GLY A 164 4.44 -14.76 15.30
CA GLY A 164 3.18 -14.58 16.04
C GLY A 164 2.26 -13.54 15.39
N GLY A 165 2.77 -12.37 15.12
CA GLY A 165 2.11 -11.31 14.38
C GLY A 165 3.13 -10.40 13.69
N THR A 166 2.68 -9.61 12.73
CA THR A 166 3.49 -8.63 12.01
C THR A 166 2.62 -7.54 11.39
N ILE A 167 3.22 -6.57 10.73
CA ILE A 167 2.54 -5.59 9.88
C ILE A 167 2.93 -5.87 8.44
N LEU A 168 1.94 -6.01 7.57
CA LEU A 168 2.13 -6.00 6.13
C LEU A 168 1.80 -4.62 5.57
N SER A 169 2.71 -4.06 4.79
CA SER A 169 2.45 -2.84 4.03
C SER A 169 1.48 -3.13 2.88
N THR A 170 0.88 -2.10 2.33
CA THR A 170 0.05 -2.26 1.12
C THR A 170 0.86 -2.79 -0.06
N GLU A 171 2.15 -2.45 -0.14
CA GLU A 171 3.05 -3.00 -1.14
C GLU A 171 3.26 -4.52 -0.96
N ASP A 172 3.45 -4.99 0.28
CA ASP A 172 3.58 -6.44 0.58
C ASP A 172 2.29 -7.18 0.17
N LEU A 173 1.12 -6.58 0.41
CA LEU A 173 -0.17 -7.12 0.01
C LEU A 173 -0.34 -7.11 -1.52
N PHE A 174 0.06 -6.03 -2.19
CA PHE A 174 0.02 -5.92 -3.65
C PHE A 174 0.95 -6.93 -4.33
N MET A 175 2.10 -7.25 -3.72
CA MET A 175 3.00 -8.30 -4.21
C MET A 175 2.27 -9.65 -4.35
N HIS A 176 1.47 -10.03 -3.37
CA HIS A 176 0.68 -11.27 -3.42
C HIS A 176 -0.49 -11.15 -4.40
N LEU A 177 -1.27 -10.07 -4.31
CA LEU A 177 -2.44 -9.88 -5.16
C LEU A 177 -2.10 -9.74 -6.64
N ALA A 178 -0.97 -9.10 -6.99
CA ALA A 178 -0.55 -8.96 -8.37
C ALA A 178 -0.22 -10.32 -9.01
N ARG A 179 0.37 -11.23 -8.24
CA ARG A 179 0.61 -12.61 -8.70
C ARG A 179 -0.70 -13.39 -8.87
N ALA A 180 -1.68 -13.16 -7.98
CA ALA A 180 -2.97 -13.87 -8.02
C ALA A 180 -3.96 -13.33 -9.06
N LEU A 181 -3.93 -12.02 -9.33
CA LEU A 181 -4.95 -11.32 -10.13
C LEU A 181 -4.43 -10.77 -11.46
N SER A 182 -3.09 -10.70 -11.65
CA SER A 182 -2.42 -10.22 -12.86
C SER A 182 -2.94 -8.86 -13.34
N PRO A 183 -2.77 -7.76 -12.57
CA PRO A 183 -3.14 -6.43 -13.03
C PRO A 183 -2.27 -6.01 -14.23
N GLU A 184 -2.81 -5.19 -15.10
CA GLU A 184 -2.07 -4.57 -16.19
C GLU A 184 -1.23 -3.39 -15.69
N ARG A 185 -1.74 -2.66 -14.66
CA ARG A 185 -1.03 -1.52 -14.10
C ARG A 185 -1.13 -1.48 -12.58
N ILE A 186 -0.03 -1.01 -11.93
CA ILE A 186 -0.01 -0.63 -10.52
C ILE A 186 0.39 0.84 -10.44
N LEU A 187 -0.45 1.66 -9.81
CA LEU A 187 -0.32 3.10 -9.67
C LEU A 187 -0.05 3.45 -8.21
N LEU A 188 1.13 3.98 -7.92
CA LEU A 188 1.56 4.34 -6.57
C LEU A 188 1.56 5.87 -6.42
N ALA A 189 0.43 6.41 -5.95
CA ALA A 189 0.28 7.83 -5.69
C ALA A 189 0.88 8.20 -4.32
N GLY A 190 1.80 9.15 -4.31
CA GLY A 190 2.49 9.64 -3.12
C GLY A 190 2.59 11.16 -3.09
N LEU A 191 3.47 11.69 -2.22
CA LEU A 191 3.84 13.11 -2.20
C LEU A 191 4.88 13.42 -3.28
N GLU A 192 5.78 12.46 -3.55
CA GLU A 192 6.86 12.65 -4.52
C GLU A 192 6.31 12.58 -5.95
N ALA A 193 6.74 13.52 -6.79
CA ALA A 193 6.35 13.57 -8.19
C ALA A 193 6.96 12.41 -9.01
N ALA A 194 8.06 11.84 -8.54
CA ALA A 194 8.80 10.78 -9.23
C ALA A 194 9.78 10.11 -8.27
N VAL A 195 10.52 9.12 -8.76
CA VAL A 195 11.77 8.66 -8.16
C VAL A 195 12.88 9.59 -8.59
N TRP A 196 13.70 10.05 -7.66
CA TRP A 196 14.76 11.01 -7.89
C TRP A 196 16.13 10.33 -7.79
N GLU A 197 17.01 10.63 -8.75
CA GLU A 197 18.40 10.15 -8.74
C GLU A 197 19.21 10.85 -7.63
N ASP A 198 18.88 12.08 -7.31
CA ASP A 198 19.61 12.99 -6.45
C ASP A 198 18.82 13.41 -5.20
N PHE A 199 18.02 12.51 -4.64
CA PHE A 199 17.30 12.82 -3.40
C PHE A 199 18.29 13.21 -2.27
N PRO A 200 18.03 14.29 -1.48
CA PRO A 200 16.78 15.06 -1.39
C PRO A 200 16.70 16.30 -2.32
N ALA A 201 17.67 16.54 -3.20
CA ALA A 201 17.70 17.75 -4.04
C ALA A 201 16.53 17.82 -5.05
N ARG A 202 16.02 16.66 -5.52
CA ARG A 202 14.86 16.53 -6.42
C ARG A 202 15.01 17.32 -7.73
N THR A 203 16.21 17.31 -8.33
CA THR A 203 16.49 18.02 -9.59
C THR A 203 16.59 17.06 -10.78
N LYS A 204 16.85 15.76 -10.51
CA LYS A 204 17.04 14.73 -11.54
C LYS A 204 15.99 13.64 -11.40
N LYS A 205 14.91 13.78 -12.17
CA LYS A 205 13.85 12.81 -12.26
C LYS A 205 14.31 11.57 -13.04
N ILE A 206 14.02 10.39 -12.51
CA ILE A 206 14.18 9.13 -13.24
C ILE A 206 12.86 8.85 -13.98
N GLU A 207 12.86 8.93 -15.29
CA GLU A 207 11.65 8.69 -16.11
C GLU A 207 11.27 7.22 -16.13
N LYS A 208 12.28 6.33 -16.21
CA LYS A 208 12.06 4.89 -16.35
C LYS A 208 13.09 4.10 -15.57
N ILE A 209 12.61 3.07 -14.86
CA ILE A 209 13.44 2.10 -14.15
C ILE A 209 13.12 0.69 -14.69
N THR A 210 14.16 -0.05 -15.00
CA THR A 210 14.09 -1.46 -15.39
C THR A 210 15.01 -2.29 -14.49
N PRO A 211 14.89 -3.63 -14.48
CA PRO A 211 15.85 -4.47 -13.76
C PRO A 211 17.31 -4.23 -14.14
N ARG A 212 17.56 -3.79 -15.39
CA ARG A 212 18.93 -3.51 -15.88
C ARG A 212 19.49 -2.18 -15.39
N THR A 213 18.64 -1.17 -15.24
CA THR A 213 19.06 0.19 -14.87
C THR A 213 18.98 0.46 -13.36
N PHE A 214 18.33 -0.41 -12.59
CA PHE A 214 18.11 -0.19 -11.17
C PHE A 214 19.39 -0.01 -10.36
N ASP A 215 20.42 -0.80 -10.64
CA ASP A 215 21.71 -0.73 -9.92
C ASP A 215 22.41 0.62 -10.12
N GLU A 216 22.24 1.24 -11.30
CA GLU A 216 22.78 2.56 -11.62
C GLU A 216 22.16 3.65 -10.73
N PHE A 217 20.84 3.58 -10.53
CA PHE A 217 20.10 4.58 -9.75
C PHE A 217 20.02 4.27 -8.26
N SER A 218 20.20 3.00 -7.87
CA SER A 218 19.92 2.52 -6.50
C SER A 218 20.72 3.23 -5.40
N ARG A 219 21.85 3.86 -5.74
CA ARG A 219 22.71 4.61 -4.80
C ARG A 219 22.14 6.00 -4.50
N GLY A 220 21.49 6.63 -5.49
CA GLY A 220 20.93 7.98 -5.38
C GLY A 220 19.48 8.00 -4.90
N ILE A 221 18.74 6.87 -5.01
CA ILE A 221 17.37 6.77 -4.52
C ILE A 221 17.36 6.86 -2.99
N GLY A 222 16.77 7.94 -2.47
CA GLY A 222 16.79 8.28 -1.06
C GLY A 222 16.06 7.31 -0.16
N LYS A 223 16.45 7.30 1.11
CA LYS A 223 15.62 6.80 2.21
C LYS A 223 14.52 7.83 2.46
N SER A 224 13.34 7.40 2.91
CA SER A 224 12.27 8.35 3.26
C SER A 224 12.71 9.32 4.36
N GLU A 225 12.29 10.59 4.24
CA GLU A 225 12.39 11.54 5.35
C GLU A 225 11.37 11.15 6.43
N GLY A 226 11.83 10.89 7.66
CA GLY A 226 11.00 10.53 8.80
C GLY A 226 11.00 9.03 9.14
N ALA A 227 10.26 8.67 10.19
CA ALA A 227 10.10 7.29 10.66
C ALA A 227 9.31 6.44 9.67
N ASP A 228 9.99 5.95 8.61
CA ASP A 228 9.40 5.01 7.66
C ASP A 228 9.75 3.58 8.08
N VAL A 229 8.80 2.94 8.74
CA VAL A 229 8.92 1.53 9.15
C VAL A 229 8.82 0.55 7.96
N THR A 230 8.57 1.06 6.72
CA THR A 230 8.34 0.24 5.51
C THR A 230 9.49 0.23 4.51
N GLY A 231 10.59 0.96 4.75
CA GLY A 231 11.84 0.86 3.98
C GLY A 231 12.05 1.88 2.86
N GLY A 232 11.22 2.92 2.76
CA GLY A 232 11.43 4.05 1.86
C GLY A 232 11.23 3.78 0.37
N MET A 233 11.62 4.75 -0.46
CA MET A 233 11.43 4.70 -1.92
C MET A 233 12.21 3.56 -2.56
N LYS A 234 13.45 3.31 -2.12
CA LYS A 234 14.28 2.23 -2.67
C LYS A 234 13.65 0.86 -2.50
N SER A 235 13.08 0.58 -1.32
CA SER A 235 12.39 -0.69 -1.04
C SER A 235 11.14 -0.85 -1.92
N LYS A 236 10.36 0.22 -2.11
CA LYS A 236 9.19 0.20 -3.01
C LYS A 236 9.58 -0.11 -4.44
N VAL A 237 10.59 0.58 -4.96
CA VAL A 237 11.10 0.32 -6.31
C VAL A 237 11.56 -1.12 -6.47
N ALA A 238 12.33 -1.66 -5.51
CA ALA A 238 12.80 -3.04 -5.54
C ALA A 238 11.64 -4.05 -5.56
N GLN A 239 10.61 -3.87 -4.72
CA GLN A 239 9.42 -4.73 -4.72
C GLN A 239 8.67 -4.66 -6.06
N MET A 240 8.51 -3.47 -6.63
CA MET A 240 7.84 -3.31 -7.92
C MET A 240 8.66 -3.92 -9.08
N LEU A 241 9.98 -3.84 -9.03
CA LEU A 241 10.85 -4.53 -9.97
C LEU A 241 10.70 -6.06 -9.91
N GLU A 242 10.58 -6.63 -8.72
CA GLU A 242 10.29 -8.07 -8.58
C GLU A 242 8.97 -8.44 -9.27
N LEU A 243 7.94 -7.60 -9.17
CA LEU A 243 6.66 -7.84 -9.84
C LEU A 243 6.75 -7.74 -11.37
N VAL A 244 7.45 -6.75 -11.92
CA VAL A 244 7.59 -6.63 -13.38
C VAL A 244 8.49 -7.72 -13.96
N GLN A 245 9.41 -8.28 -13.19
CA GLN A 245 10.17 -9.47 -13.55
C GLN A 245 9.30 -10.73 -13.54
N TYR A 246 8.33 -10.82 -12.64
CA TYR A 246 7.37 -11.92 -12.60
C TYR A 246 6.32 -11.83 -13.71
N ASN A 247 5.82 -10.63 -14.00
CA ASN A 247 4.86 -10.35 -15.06
C ASN A 247 5.40 -9.24 -15.98
N HIS A 248 5.93 -9.62 -17.12
CA HIS A 248 6.60 -8.71 -18.07
C HIS A 248 5.64 -7.69 -18.71
N GLU A 249 4.34 -7.95 -18.71
CA GLU A 249 3.31 -7.04 -19.24
C GLU A 249 2.89 -5.97 -18.18
N LEU A 250 3.27 -6.17 -16.92
CA LEU A 250 2.93 -5.23 -15.86
C LEU A 250 3.71 -3.93 -16.00
N SER A 251 3.01 -2.81 -15.91
CA SER A 251 3.59 -1.48 -15.76
C SER A 251 3.28 -0.92 -14.37
N VAL A 252 4.28 -0.35 -13.69
CA VAL A 252 4.10 0.32 -12.41
C VAL A 252 4.47 1.80 -12.56
N GLN A 253 3.66 2.70 -11.99
CA GLN A 253 3.96 4.12 -11.97
C GLN A 253 4.06 4.64 -10.54
N ILE A 254 5.06 5.48 -10.26
CA ILE A 254 5.22 6.24 -9.02
C ILE A 254 5.08 7.71 -9.37
N PHE A 255 4.08 8.37 -8.80
CA PHE A 255 3.73 9.74 -9.15
C PHE A 255 3.16 10.53 -7.98
N SER A 256 3.08 11.86 -8.12
CA SER A 256 2.41 12.72 -7.13
C SER A 256 0.90 12.62 -7.23
N GLY A 257 0.27 12.22 -6.12
CA GLY A 257 -1.19 12.32 -5.97
C GLY A 257 -1.64 13.66 -5.37
N THR A 258 -0.73 14.66 -5.23
CA THR A 258 -1.07 15.96 -4.66
C THR A 258 -1.62 16.93 -5.72
N GLU A 259 -1.21 16.76 -6.97
CA GLU A 259 -1.62 17.64 -8.06
C GLU A 259 -3.04 17.29 -8.53
N PRO A 260 -3.91 18.30 -8.69
CA PRO A 260 -5.26 18.09 -9.21
C PRO A 260 -5.26 17.38 -10.56
N GLY A 261 -6.09 16.36 -10.71
CA GLY A 261 -6.23 15.61 -11.95
C GLY A 261 -5.25 14.45 -12.15
N ASN A 262 -4.14 14.36 -11.41
CA ASN A 262 -3.14 13.31 -11.61
C ASN A 262 -3.70 11.89 -11.43
N ILE A 263 -4.67 11.69 -10.54
CA ILE A 263 -5.34 10.40 -10.38
C ILE A 263 -6.17 10.06 -11.63
N VAL A 264 -6.90 11.03 -12.18
CA VAL A 264 -7.65 10.83 -13.45
C VAL A 264 -6.68 10.50 -14.58
N HIS A 265 -5.66 11.34 -14.78
CA HIS A 265 -4.67 11.19 -15.86
C HIS A 265 -4.02 9.82 -15.85
N THR A 266 -3.54 9.36 -14.68
CA THR A 266 -2.90 8.04 -14.58
C THR A 266 -3.90 6.89 -14.74
N LEU A 267 -5.10 6.99 -14.18
CA LEU A 267 -6.14 5.97 -14.35
C LEU A 267 -6.61 5.87 -15.81
N THR A 268 -6.61 6.98 -16.56
CA THR A 268 -6.97 7.00 -18.00
C THR A 268 -5.82 6.59 -18.93
N GLY A 269 -4.64 6.27 -18.39
CA GLY A 269 -3.51 5.71 -19.14
C GLY A 269 -2.39 6.69 -19.42
N GLU A 270 -2.47 7.94 -18.94
CA GLU A 270 -1.38 8.89 -19.06
C GLU A 270 -0.20 8.48 -18.16
N THR A 271 1.01 8.67 -18.67
CA THR A 271 2.23 8.35 -17.92
C THR A 271 2.72 9.57 -17.16
N LEU A 272 2.67 9.49 -15.84
CA LEU A 272 3.19 10.50 -14.94
C LEU A 272 4.29 9.91 -14.04
N GLY A 273 5.21 10.78 -13.61
CA GLY A 273 6.25 10.40 -12.66
C GLY A 273 7.28 9.42 -13.21
N THR A 274 7.56 8.35 -12.49
CA THR A 274 8.52 7.30 -12.85
C THR A 274 7.78 6.03 -13.23
N VAL A 275 8.13 5.44 -14.36
CA VAL A 275 7.62 4.14 -14.80
C VAL A 275 8.61 3.04 -14.47
N ILE A 276 8.13 1.92 -13.96
CA ILE A 276 8.89 0.71 -13.71
C ILE A 276 8.32 -0.39 -14.62
N THR A 277 9.14 -0.92 -15.50
CA THR A 277 8.76 -1.98 -16.46
C THR A 277 9.89 -2.98 -16.64
N MET A 278 9.62 -4.10 -17.30
CA MET A 278 10.62 -5.10 -17.62
C MET A 278 11.64 -4.61 -18.67
N SER A 279 11.20 -3.81 -19.65
CA SER A 279 11.99 -3.31 -20.78
C SER A 279 11.79 -1.83 -21.04
#